data_67c8a5e8b71bf8509789a726d5743ff2
#
_entry.id   67c8a5e8b71bf8509789a726d5743ff2
#
_cell.length_a   1.000
_cell.length_b   1.000
_cell.length_c   1.000
_cell.angle_alpha   90.00
_cell.angle_beta   90.00
_cell.angle_gamma   90.00
#
_symmetry.space_group_name_H-M   'P 1'
#
loop_
_entity.id
_entity.type
_entity.pdbx_description
1 polymer ?
#
loop_
_entity_poly.entity_id
_entity_poly.type
_entity_poly.pdbx_seq_one_letter_code
_entity_poly.pdbx_strand_id
1 'polypeptide(L)'
;LGMIAFGKDKSESRVTAEFYNCAVEVMRGSEAIGGYISLPAQEAFDIEYWALEEAKLQRMPADKDLAGRVAIVIGAGSGIGRETALRLIPEGAHIVCVDLNAAAAQSTADEILKKTGLGIGVAGTGISACGPAIGIGADITKRDSIRAMLDQVILAYGGFDSIIVTAGIFVPSDTTGHIP
;
A
#
# COMPACT_ATOMS: atom_id res chain seq x y z
N LEU A 1 -7.04 -17.84 10.64
CA LEU A 1 -6.21 -16.63 10.64
C LEU A 1 -4.82 -17.02 10.20
N GLY A 2 -4.20 -16.21 9.36
CA GLY A 2 -2.85 -16.40 8.85
C GLY A 2 -1.85 -15.43 9.48
N MET A 3 -0.72 -15.25 8.82
CA MET A 3 0.32 -14.30 9.18
C MET A 3 -0.01 -12.92 8.59
N ILE A 4 0.20 -11.88 9.38
CA ILE A 4 0.10 -10.49 8.94
C ILE A 4 1.49 -9.88 9.08
N ALA A 5 2.05 -9.39 7.98
CA ALA A 5 3.36 -8.75 7.96
C ALA A 5 3.23 -7.24 7.78
N PHE A 6 4.02 -6.50 8.53
CA PHE A 6 4.11 -5.04 8.47
C PHE A 6 5.48 -4.60 7.99
N GLY A 7 5.55 -3.44 7.37
CA GLY A 7 6.76 -2.76 6.96
C GLY A 7 6.44 -1.29 6.68
N LYS A 8 7.46 -0.44 6.56
CA LYS A 8 7.32 0.99 6.24
C LYS A 8 6.69 1.23 4.87
N ASP A 9 6.83 0.24 3.98
CA ASP A 9 6.20 0.21 2.66
C ASP A 9 5.82 -1.22 2.26
N LYS A 10 5.18 -1.38 1.10
CA LYS A 10 4.74 -2.69 0.61
C LYS A 10 5.89 -3.63 0.25
N SER A 11 7.03 -3.11 -0.17
CA SER A 11 8.19 -3.93 -0.48
C SER A 11 8.77 -4.55 0.80
N GLU A 12 8.94 -3.74 1.83
CA GLU A 12 9.42 -4.20 3.13
C GLU A 12 8.44 -5.19 3.79
N SER A 13 7.14 -4.89 3.77
CA SER A 13 6.10 -5.80 4.26
C SER A 13 6.15 -7.17 3.57
N ARG A 14 6.36 -7.21 2.25
CA ARG A 14 6.52 -8.45 1.50
C ARG A 14 7.80 -9.19 1.90
N VAL A 15 8.92 -8.49 1.99
CA VAL A 15 10.21 -9.07 2.41
C VAL A 15 10.08 -9.68 3.80
N THR A 16 9.45 -8.96 4.75
CA THR A 16 9.17 -9.47 6.10
C THR A 16 8.37 -10.78 6.04
N ALA A 17 7.31 -10.82 5.23
CA ALA A 17 6.51 -12.03 5.07
C ALA A 17 7.32 -13.21 4.51
N GLU A 18 8.18 -12.97 3.52
CA GLU A 18 9.04 -14.00 2.94
C GLU A 18 10.08 -14.53 3.93
N PHE A 19 10.70 -13.66 4.74
CA PHE A 19 11.61 -14.09 5.81
C PHE A 19 10.92 -14.99 6.83
N TYR A 20 9.70 -14.64 7.27
CA TYR A 20 8.94 -15.49 8.18
C TYR A 20 8.55 -16.84 7.56
N ASN A 21 8.15 -16.86 6.30
CA ASN A 21 7.87 -18.11 5.60
C ASN A 21 9.12 -18.99 5.50
N CYS A 22 10.26 -18.40 5.18
CA CYS A 22 11.54 -19.12 5.16
C CYS A 22 11.89 -19.68 6.56
N ALA A 23 11.73 -18.90 7.62
CA ALA A 23 11.97 -19.35 8.99
C ALA A 23 11.04 -20.52 9.39
N VAL A 24 9.76 -20.45 9.01
CA VAL A 24 8.78 -21.53 9.25
C VAL A 24 9.20 -22.82 8.54
N GLU A 25 9.64 -22.74 7.28
CA GLU A 25 10.10 -23.91 6.53
C GLU A 25 11.38 -24.50 7.13
N VAL A 26 12.31 -23.66 7.59
CA VAL A 26 13.53 -24.10 8.29
C VAL A 26 13.18 -24.83 9.58
N MET A 27 12.30 -24.25 10.41
CA MET A 27 11.84 -24.89 11.64
C MET A 27 11.16 -26.24 11.36
N ARG A 28 10.26 -26.29 10.39
CA ARG A 28 9.58 -27.51 9.99
C ARG A 28 10.54 -28.60 9.50
N GLY A 29 11.53 -28.21 8.68
CA GLY A 29 12.55 -29.12 8.19
C GLY A 29 13.44 -29.65 9.30
N SER A 30 13.84 -28.78 10.23
CA SER A 30 14.67 -29.16 11.40
C SER A 30 13.95 -30.12 12.34
N GLU A 31 12.67 -29.90 12.63
CA GLU A 31 11.85 -30.83 13.42
C GLU A 31 11.78 -32.23 12.79
N ALA A 32 11.75 -32.30 11.46
CA ALA A 32 11.71 -33.58 10.75
C ALA A 32 13.00 -34.41 10.83
N ILE A 33 14.15 -33.76 11.12
CA ILE A 33 15.48 -34.42 11.17
C ILE A 33 16.13 -34.47 12.55
N GLY A 34 15.49 -33.95 13.59
CA GLY A 34 16.03 -34.06 14.95
C GLY A 34 15.73 -32.91 15.90
N GLY A 35 14.98 -31.92 15.45
CA GLY A 35 14.53 -30.78 16.25
C GLY A 35 15.15 -29.46 15.85
N TYR A 36 14.44 -28.38 16.19
CA TYR A 36 14.87 -27.00 15.95
C TYR A 36 15.43 -26.37 17.24
N ILE A 37 16.59 -25.75 17.11
CA ILE A 37 17.20 -24.95 18.18
C ILE A 37 17.44 -23.55 17.60
N SER A 38 16.86 -22.53 18.25
CA SER A 38 17.08 -21.13 17.88
C SER A 38 18.49 -20.67 18.26
N LEU A 39 18.99 -19.65 17.56
CA LEU A 39 20.20 -18.96 17.98
C LEU A 39 20.02 -18.36 19.38
N PRO A 40 21.08 -18.36 20.22
CA PRO A 40 21.08 -17.57 21.44
C PRO A 40 20.81 -16.10 21.16
N ALA A 41 20.13 -15.40 22.06
CA ALA A 41 19.78 -13.99 21.89
C ALA A 41 21.00 -13.10 21.62
N GLN A 42 22.16 -13.40 22.24
CA GLN A 42 23.38 -12.65 22.00
C GLN A 42 23.90 -12.81 20.58
N GLU A 43 23.90 -14.02 20.04
CA GLU A 43 24.31 -14.27 18.64
C GLU A 43 23.39 -13.56 17.64
N ALA A 44 22.08 -13.55 17.90
CA ALA A 44 21.12 -12.84 17.08
C ALA A 44 21.37 -11.32 17.13
N PHE A 45 21.67 -10.77 18.32
CA PHE A 45 22.02 -9.36 18.48
C PHE A 45 23.32 -9.00 17.74
N ASP A 46 24.38 -9.81 17.87
CA ASP A 46 25.67 -9.54 17.27
C ASP A 46 25.63 -9.55 15.73
N ILE A 47 24.76 -10.39 15.15
CA ILE A 47 24.51 -10.42 13.70
C ILE A 47 23.72 -9.19 13.24
N GLU A 48 22.70 -8.77 14.00
CA GLU A 48 21.84 -7.63 13.65
C GLU A 48 22.58 -6.29 13.72
N TYR A 49 23.43 -6.12 14.73
CA TYR A 49 24.07 -4.83 15.05
C TYR A 49 25.57 -4.78 14.75
N TRP A 50 26.06 -5.53 13.78
CA TRP A 50 27.46 -5.45 13.44
C TRP A 50 27.77 -4.21 12.56
N ALA A 51 29.02 -3.72 12.62
CA ALA A 51 29.44 -2.45 12.03
C ALA A 51 29.18 -2.31 10.51
N LEU A 52 29.18 -3.41 9.75
CA LEU A 52 28.93 -3.37 8.32
C LEU A 52 27.44 -3.14 7.98
N GLU A 53 26.50 -3.69 8.75
CA GLU A 53 25.08 -3.41 8.57
C GLU A 53 24.75 -1.96 8.95
N GLU A 54 25.31 -1.44 10.04
CA GLU A 54 25.22 -0.02 10.39
C GLU A 54 25.73 0.89 9.26
N ALA A 55 26.92 0.59 8.72
CA ALA A 55 27.47 1.35 7.60
C ALA A 55 26.63 1.27 6.33
N LYS A 56 25.93 0.16 6.11
CA LYS A 56 25.00 -0.02 4.99
C LYS A 56 23.74 0.83 5.19
N LEU A 57 23.15 0.83 6.38
CA LEU A 57 21.98 1.66 6.70
C LEU A 57 22.28 3.15 6.54
N GLN A 58 23.46 3.62 6.99
CA GLN A 58 23.88 5.02 6.83
C GLN A 58 24.09 5.45 5.38
N ARG A 59 24.33 4.52 4.46
CA ARG A 59 24.53 4.78 3.02
C ARG A 59 23.21 4.68 2.22
N MET A 60 22.12 4.28 2.85
CA MET A 60 20.84 4.22 2.16
C MET A 60 20.38 5.63 1.75
N PRO A 61 19.79 5.78 0.55
CA PRO A 61 19.20 7.05 0.15
C PRO A 61 18.15 7.50 1.17
N ALA A 62 18.06 8.81 1.38
CA ALA A 62 16.99 9.36 2.20
C ALA A 62 15.62 8.97 1.64
N ASP A 63 14.68 8.69 2.54
CA ASP A 63 13.30 8.44 2.14
C ASP A 63 12.72 9.68 1.43
N LYS A 64 11.82 9.44 0.49
CA LYS A 64 11.07 10.50 -0.19
C LYS A 64 10.07 11.14 0.76
N ASP A 65 9.60 12.35 0.46
CA ASP A 65 8.74 13.14 1.34
C ASP A 65 7.43 12.42 1.76
N LEU A 66 6.91 11.57 0.89
CA LEU A 66 5.69 10.80 1.14
C LEU A 66 5.95 9.29 1.25
N ALA A 67 7.18 8.89 1.52
CA ALA A 67 7.52 7.47 1.64
C ALA A 67 6.68 6.78 2.70
N GLY A 68 6.02 5.68 2.32
CA GLY A 68 5.14 4.90 3.20
C GLY A 68 3.79 5.54 3.52
N ARG A 69 3.50 6.76 3.08
CA ARG A 69 2.21 7.41 3.29
C ARG A 69 1.13 6.83 2.39
N VAL A 70 -0.05 6.60 2.95
CA VAL A 70 -1.22 6.13 2.21
C VAL A 70 -2.18 7.29 1.98
N ALA A 71 -2.41 7.65 0.72
CA ALA A 71 -3.31 8.73 0.33
C ALA A 71 -4.54 8.18 -0.42
N ILE A 72 -5.72 8.51 0.06
CA ILE A 72 -6.99 8.25 -0.63
C ILE A 72 -7.28 9.45 -1.53
N VAL A 73 -7.37 9.24 -2.85
CA VAL A 73 -7.74 10.28 -3.81
C VAL A 73 -9.13 9.99 -4.36
N ILE A 74 -10.10 10.81 -3.96
CA ILE A 74 -11.50 10.70 -4.37
C ILE A 74 -11.73 11.54 -5.62
N GLY A 75 -12.26 10.94 -6.68
CA GLY A 75 -12.33 11.50 -8.02
C GLY A 75 -11.09 11.16 -8.86
N ALA A 76 -10.40 10.07 -8.52
CA ALA A 76 -9.15 9.66 -9.17
C ALA A 76 -9.32 9.01 -10.54
N GLY A 77 -10.55 8.79 -11.01
CA GLY A 77 -10.80 8.20 -12.32
C GLY A 77 -10.46 9.10 -13.50
N SER A 78 -10.38 10.43 -13.31
CA SER A 78 -10.10 11.38 -14.38
C SER A 78 -9.58 12.73 -13.86
N GLY A 79 -9.19 13.60 -14.79
CA GLY A 79 -8.91 15.01 -14.53
C GLY A 79 -7.90 15.26 -13.40
N ILE A 80 -8.24 16.19 -12.52
CA ILE A 80 -7.37 16.64 -11.42
C ILE A 80 -7.04 15.50 -10.46
N GLY A 81 -8.02 14.67 -10.09
CA GLY A 81 -7.80 13.55 -9.17
C GLY A 81 -6.82 12.53 -9.74
N ARG A 82 -6.97 12.15 -11.00
CA ARG A 82 -6.05 11.24 -11.68
C ARG A 82 -4.62 11.81 -11.71
N GLU A 83 -4.47 13.07 -12.11
CA GLU A 83 -3.15 13.71 -12.14
C GLU A 83 -2.52 13.85 -10.75
N THR A 84 -3.33 14.14 -9.73
CA THR A 84 -2.90 14.15 -8.33
C THR A 84 -2.37 12.78 -7.93
N ALA A 85 -3.12 11.71 -8.18
CA ALA A 85 -2.69 10.34 -7.88
C ALA A 85 -1.35 10.00 -8.55
N LEU A 86 -1.20 10.35 -9.83
CA LEU A 86 0.04 10.09 -10.59
C LEU A 86 1.24 10.89 -10.07
N ARG A 87 1.04 12.09 -9.53
CA ARG A 87 2.11 12.96 -9.00
C ARG A 87 2.57 12.60 -7.60
N LEU A 88 1.73 11.99 -6.78
CA LEU A 88 2.09 11.57 -5.42
C LEU A 88 2.97 10.30 -5.41
N ILE A 89 2.88 9.47 -6.44
CA ILE A 89 3.66 8.23 -6.54
C ILE A 89 5.18 8.46 -6.59
N PRO A 90 5.72 9.37 -7.42
CA PRO A 90 7.15 9.65 -7.42
C PRO A 90 7.69 10.08 -6.06
N GLU A 91 6.85 10.68 -5.23
CA GLU A 91 7.19 11.09 -3.85
C GLU A 91 7.13 9.93 -2.83
N GLY A 92 6.79 8.72 -3.27
CA GLY A 92 6.83 7.51 -2.46
C GLY A 92 5.51 7.14 -1.78
N ALA A 93 4.40 7.83 -2.09
CA ALA A 93 3.09 7.53 -1.52
C ALA A 93 2.51 6.21 -2.06
N HIS A 94 1.68 5.55 -1.26
CA HIS A 94 0.72 4.54 -1.71
C HIS A 94 -0.63 5.21 -1.99
N ILE A 95 -1.26 4.87 -3.10
CA ILE A 95 -2.45 5.58 -3.56
C ILE A 95 -3.67 4.65 -3.60
N VAL A 96 -4.75 5.11 -2.98
CA VAL A 96 -6.08 4.54 -3.17
C VAL A 96 -6.83 5.44 -4.16
N CYS A 97 -6.95 4.99 -5.40
CA CYS A 97 -7.74 5.66 -6.42
C CYS A 97 -9.21 5.36 -6.19
N VAL A 98 -10.00 6.36 -5.83
CA VAL A 98 -11.43 6.20 -5.58
C VAL A 98 -12.22 7.03 -6.60
N ASP A 99 -13.23 6.41 -7.20
CA ASP A 99 -14.14 7.10 -8.12
C ASP A 99 -15.54 6.45 -8.08
N LEU A 100 -16.56 7.19 -8.46
CA LEU A 100 -17.90 6.62 -8.67
C LEU A 100 -17.88 5.56 -9.77
N ASN A 101 -17.06 5.79 -10.81
CA ASN A 101 -16.76 4.82 -11.85
C ASN A 101 -15.56 3.92 -11.43
N ALA A 102 -15.89 2.75 -10.91
CA ALA A 102 -14.90 1.77 -10.45
C ALA A 102 -13.87 1.39 -11.53
N ALA A 103 -14.29 1.30 -12.80
CA ALA A 103 -13.39 0.96 -13.90
C ALA A 103 -12.39 2.09 -14.18
N ALA A 104 -12.79 3.35 -14.05
CA ALA A 104 -11.90 4.50 -14.20
C ALA A 104 -10.89 4.58 -13.04
N ALA A 105 -11.33 4.34 -11.80
CA ALA A 105 -10.45 4.25 -10.63
C ALA A 105 -9.40 3.14 -10.81
N GLN A 106 -9.83 1.96 -11.23
CA GLN A 106 -8.93 0.83 -11.47
C GLN A 106 -7.95 1.12 -12.61
N SER A 107 -8.39 1.75 -13.70
CA SER A 107 -7.52 2.14 -14.81
C SER A 107 -6.40 3.08 -14.39
N THR A 108 -6.69 4.03 -13.48
CA THR A 108 -5.66 4.92 -12.92
C THR A 108 -4.68 4.14 -12.05
N ALA A 109 -5.17 3.23 -11.21
CA ALA A 109 -4.32 2.37 -10.39
C ALA A 109 -3.41 1.48 -11.27
N ASP A 110 -3.94 0.86 -12.32
CA ASP A 110 -3.20 0.04 -13.26
C ASP A 110 -2.11 0.83 -14.00
N GLU A 111 -2.40 2.07 -14.37
CA GLU A 111 -1.40 2.97 -14.96
C GLU A 111 -0.25 3.25 -13.99
N ILE A 112 -0.55 3.51 -12.72
CA ILE A 112 0.45 3.68 -11.67
C ILE A 112 1.31 2.43 -11.54
N LEU A 113 0.68 1.25 -11.42
CA LEU A 113 1.37 -0.02 -11.30
C LEU A 113 2.30 -0.30 -12.50
N LYS A 114 1.83 0.03 -13.70
CA LYS A 114 2.63 -0.11 -14.93
C LYS A 114 3.84 0.82 -14.96
N LYS A 115 3.67 2.07 -14.52
CA LYS A 115 4.76 3.06 -14.48
C LYS A 115 5.81 2.76 -13.43
N THR A 116 5.40 2.20 -12.30
CA THR A 116 6.31 1.88 -11.19
C THR A 116 7.03 0.54 -11.37
N GLY A 117 6.59 -0.30 -12.29
CA GLY A 117 7.09 -1.68 -12.43
C GLY A 117 6.81 -2.59 -11.22
N LEU A 118 6.03 -2.09 -10.24
CA LEU A 118 5.72 -2.78 -8.98
C LEU A 118 4.36 -3.48 -9.02
N GLY A 119 3.82 -3.66 -10.22
CA GLY A 119 2.57 -4.35 -10.43
C GLY A 119 2.72 -5.85 -10.52
N ILE A 120 1.83 -6.54 -9.82
CA ILE A 120 1.49 -7.96 -9.87
C ILE A 120 2.18 -8.80 -8.79
N GLY A 121 1.35 -9.25 -7.85
CA GLY A 121 1.73 -10.28 -6.89
C GLY A 121 2.26 -11.54 -7.59
N VAL A 122 3.17 -12.22 -6.92
CA VAL A 122 3.71 -13.51 -7.39
C VAL A 122 2.54 -14.48 -7.55
N ALA A 123 2.19 -14.78 -8.79
CA ALA A 123 1.14 -15.75 -9.10
C ALA A 123 1.45 -17.07 -8.39
N GLY A 124 0.52 -17.55 -7.58
CA GLY A 124 0.61 -18.86 -6.93
C GLY A 124 0.91 -18.87 -5.42
N THR A 125 1.22 -17.74 -4.79
CA THR A 125 1.54 -17.70 -3.34
C THR A 125 0.34 -17.39 -2.45
N GLY A 126 -0.84 -17.08 -2.99
CA GLY A 126 -2.01 -16.66 -2.20
C GLY A 126 -1.85 -15.31 -1.48
N ILE A 127 -0.70 -14.66 -1.64
CA ILE A 127 -0.42 -13.34 -1.10
C ILE A 127 -0.98 -12.32 -2.10
N SER A 128 -2.09 -11.70 -1.75
CA SER A 128 -2.58 -10.51 -2.46
C SER A 128 -1.60 -9.37 -2.18
N ALA A 129 -0.58 -9.25 -3.01
CA ALA A 129 0.34 -8.13 -2.94
C ALA A 129 -0.39 -6.89 -3.48
N CYS A 130 -0.96 -6.11 -2.59
CA CYS A 130 -1.38 -4.76 -2.93
C CYS A 130 -0.12 -3.99 -3.37
N GLY A 131 -0.08 -3.57 -4.63
CA GLY A 131 0.97 -2.69 -5.15
C GLY A 131 0.92 -1.29 -4.52
N PRO A 132 1.69 -0.33 -5.04
CA PRO A 132 1.64 1.06 -4.58
C PRO A 132 0.32 1.76 -4.90
N ALA A 133 -0.57 1.14 -5.65
CA ALA A 133 -1.89 1.70 -5.96
C ALA A 133 -2.97 0.61 -6.06
N ILE A 134 -4.18 0.96 -5.63
CA ILE A 134 -5.41 0.17 -5.82
C ILE A 134 -6.53 1.08 -6.31
N GLY A 135 -7.46 0.53 -7.11
CA GLY A 135 -8.67 1.22 -7.56
C GLY A 135 -9.90 0.72 -6.81
N ILE A 136 -10.73 1.63 -6.32
CA ILE A 136 -11.96 1.31 -5.59
C ILE A 136 -13.11 2.14 -6.16
N GLY A 137 -14.24 1.49 -6.48
CA GLY A 137 -15.48 2.17 -6.80
C GLY A 137 -16.21 2.58 -5.53
N ALA A 138 -16.56 3.87 -5.38
CA ALA A 138 -17.33 4.32 -4.24
C ALA A 138 -18.21 5.55 -4.56
N ASP A 139 -19.42 5.53 -4.06
CA ASP A 139 -20.32 6.68 -4.03
C ASP A 139 -20.20 7.39 -2.68
N ILE A 140 -19.49 8.52 -2.67
CA ILE A 140 -19.21 9.28 -1.44
C ILE A 140 -20.45 10.00 -0.88
N THR A 141 -21.58 9.98 -1.57
CA THR A 141 -22.86 10.47 -1.03
C THR A 141 -23.54 9.43 -0.14
N LYS A 142 -23.07 8.18 -0.15
CA LYS A 142 -23.65 7.06 0.59
C LYS A 142 -22.72 6.58 1.68
N ARG A 143 -23.17 6.65 2.93
CA ARG A 143 -22.38 6.23 4.11
C ARG A 143 -21.87 4.80 4.02
N ASP A 144 -22.71 3.86 3.58
CA ASP A 144 -22.35 2.45 3.50
C ASP A 144 -21.28 2.20 2.43
N SER A 145 -21.32 2.96 1.33
CA SER A 145 -20.29 2.91 0.29
C SER A 145 -18.94 3.43 0.80
N ILE A 146 -18.96 4.53 1.57
CA ILE A 146 -17.75 5.06 2.22
C ILE A 146 -17.18 4.02 3.20
N ARG A 147 -18.02 3.40 4.02
CA ARG A 147 -17.58 2.37 4.98
C ARG A 147 -16.93 1.19 4.26
N ALA A 148 -17.59 0.66 3.22
CA ALA A 148 -17.06 -0.46 2.44
C ALA A 148 -15.71 -0.11 1.75
N MET A 149 -15.55 1.13 1.28
CA MET A 149 -14.30 1.64 0.76
C MET A 149 -13.20 1.65 1.83
N LEU A 150 -13.50 2.20 3.01
CA LEU A 150 -12.54 2.26 4.12
C LEU A 150 -12.12 0.87 4.61
N ASP A 151 -13.06 -0.08 4.68
CA ASP A 151 -12.74 -1.47 5.03
C ASP A 151 -11.74 -2.09 4.03
N GLN A 152 -11.90 -1.81 2.74
CA GLN A 152 -10.94 -2.26 1.72
C GLN A 152 -9.57 -1.59 1.89
N VAL A 153 -9.52 -0.29 2.20
CA VAL A 153 -8.27 0.44 2.46
C VAL A 153 -7.54 -0.15 3.66
N ILE A 154 -8.27 -0.41 4.76
CA ILE A 154 -7.71 -1.01 5.97
C ILE A 154 -7.15 -2.41 5.68
N LEU A 155 -7.87 -3.23 4.93
CA LEU A 155 -7.40 -4.56 4.55
C LEU A 155 -6.17 -4.51 3.64
N ALA A 156 -6.09 -3.50 2.74
CA ALA A 156 -5.00 -3.37 1.79
C ALA A 156 -3.72 -2.77 2.42
N TYR A 157 -3.87 -1.74 3.26
CA TYR A 157 -2.78 -0.91 3.73
C TYR A 157 -2.69 -0.78 5.26
N GLY A 158 -3.63 -1.32 6.00
CA GLY A 158 -3.70 -1.17 7.46
C GLY A 158 -4.31 0.15 7.92
N GLY A 159 -4.48 1.12 7.02
CA GLY A 159 -5.01 2.45 7.30
C GLY A 159 -4.69 3.44 6.20
N PHE A 160 -4.80 4.73 6.50
CA PHE A 160 -4.44 5.82 5.58
C PHE A 160 -3.98 7.05 6.36
N ASP A 161 -3.17 7.90 5.71
CA ASP A 161 -2.62 9.14 6.31
C ASP A 161 -3.36 10.38 5.83
N SER A 162 -3.88 10.38 4.60
CA SER A 162 -4.52 11.56 4.01
C SER A 162 -5.65 11.22 3.06
N ILE A 163 -6.61 12.15 2.97
CA ILE A 163 -7.71 12.09 2.00
C ILE A 163 -7.68 13.36 1.16
N ILE A 164 -7.69 13.20 -0.16
CA ILE A 164 -7.74 14.28 -1.14
C ILE A 164 -9.05 14.13 -1.91
N VAL A 165 -9.94 15.12 -1.80
CA VAL A 165 -11.23 15.11 -2.47
C VAL A 165 -11.19 16.05 -3.67
N THR A 166 -11.26 15.49 -4.85
CA THR A 166 -11.36 16.24 -6.11
C THR A 166 -12.70 16.01 -6.83
N ALA A 167 -13.49 15.06 -6.32
CA ALA A 167 -14.83 14.81 -6.81
C ALA A 167 -15.75 15.98 -6.44
N GLY A 168 -16.41 16.54 -7.44
CA GLY A 168 -17.39 17.62 -7.25
C GLY A 168 -18.24 17.79 -8.48
N ILE A 169 -19.45 18.34 -8.28
CA ILE A 169 -20.34 18.74 -9.37
C ILE A 169 -20.47 20.25 -9.27
N PHE A 170 -20.15 20.94 -10.37
CA PHE A 170 -20.47 22.34 -10.50
C PHE A 170 -21.94 22.46 -10.90
N VAL A 171 -22.74 23.01 -10.00
CA VAL A 171 -24.14 23.36 -10.32
C VAL A 171 -24.14 24.84 -10.67
N PRO A 172 -24.39 25.20 -11.95
CA PRO A 172 -24.50 26.60 -12.32
C PRO A 172 -25.64 27.26 -11.54
N SER A 173 -25.43 28.52 -11.13
CA SER A 173 -26.50 29.30 -10.53
C SER A 173 -27.68 29.40 -11.52
N ASP A 174 -28.87 29.42 -10.99
CA ASP A 174 -30.05 29.74 -11.83
C ASP A 174 -29.99 31.18 -12.36
N THR A 175 -30.93 31.55 -13.23
CA THR A 175 -31.00 32.90 -13.83
C THR A 175 -31.21 34.01 -12.77
N THR A 176 -31.51 33.66 -11.52
CA THR A 176 -31.67 34.57 -10.39
C THR A 176 -30.43 34.69 -9.50
N GLY A 177 -29.37 33.94 -9.82
CA GLY A 177 -28.14 33.90 -9.05
C GLY A 177 -28.18 33.03 -7.78
N HIS A 178 -29.26 32.26 -7.61
CA HIS A 178 -29.38 31.31 -6.50
C HIS A 178 -28.53 30.05 -6.80
N ILE A 179 -27.71 29.66 -5.85
CA ILE A 179 -27.03 28.36 -5.85
C ILE A 179 -27.90 27.41 -5.02
N PRO A 180 -28.39 26.30 -5.58
CA PRO A 180 -29.20 25.34 -4.86
C PRO A 180 -28.48 24.64 -3.74
#